data_c530ccaef9185172eac60fb042cd06ee
#
_entry.id   c530ccaef9185172eac60fb042cd06ee
#
_cell.length_a   1.000
_cell.length_b   1.000
_cell.length_c   1.000
_cell.angle_alpha   90.00
_cell.angle_beta   90.00
_cell.angle_gamma   90.00
#
_symmetry.space_group_name_H-M   'P 1'
#
loop_
_entity.id
_entity.type
_entity.pdbx_description
1 polymer ?
#
loop_
_entity_poly.entity_id
_entity_poly.type
_entity_poly.pdbx_seq_one_letter_code
_entity_poly.pdbx_strand_id
1 'polypeptide(L)'
;SKVFTRGLVTYSNQAKMSILKLPKKIIQKHGAVSIQCCLSMVNNLSKISKSKMCVSITGIAGPKGGTKQKPVGLVYIGVKNGKKTIVSKNQFKNKGRSSIQKATVKKALNLILKQL
;
A
#
# COMPACT_ATOMS: atom_id res chain seq x y z
N SER A 1 -12.79 -5.53 -16.89
CA SER A 1 -11.61 -5.82 -17.68
C SER A 1 -10.93 -7.10 -17.20
N LYS A 2 -10.31 -7.82 -18.11
CA LYS A 2 -9.54 -9.03 -17.78
C LYS A 2 -8.26 -8.70 -17.02
N VAL A 3 -7.74 -7.48 -17.13
CA VAL A 3 -6.48 -7.05 -16.54
C VAL A 3 -6.71 -6.34 -15.20
N PHE A 4 -7.70 -5.50 -15.14
CA PHE A 4 -8.04 -4.75 -13.92
C PHE A 4 -9.44 -5.12 -13.47
N THR A 5 -9.54 -5.81 -12.35
CA THR A 5 -10.81 -6.32 -11.84
C THR A 5 -11.37 -5.50 -10.69
N ARG A 6 -10.53 -4.91 -9.85
CA ARG A 6 -11.00 -4.22 -8.65
C ARG A 6 -10.01 -3.20 -8.14
N GLY A 7 -10.50 -2.02 -7.80
CA GLY A 7 -9.74 -1.00 -7.11
C GLY A 7 -10.46 -0.59 -5.83
N LEU A 8 -9.73 -0.49 -4.72
CA LEU A 8 -10.28 -0.09 -3.43
C LEU A 8 -9.46 1.07 -2.86
N VAL A 9 -10.15 2.09 -2.36
CA VAL A 9 -9.52 3.23 -1.68
C VAL A 9 -9.97 3.22 -0.22
N THR A 10 -9.02 3.02 0.69
CA THR A 10 -9.28 2.91 2.11
C THR A 10 -8.68 4.10 2.86
N TYR A 11 -9.42 5.21 2.88
CA TYR A 11 -8.96 6.46 3.50
C TYR A 11 -8.77 6.36 4.99
N SER A 12 -9.62 5.63 5.68
CA SER A 12 -9.58 5.53 7.14
C SER A 12 -9.12 4.14 7.59
N ASN A 13 -8.68 4.06 8.84
CA ASN A 13 -8.38 2.78 9.47
C ASN A 13 -9.62 1.88 9.52
N GLN A 14 -10.79 2.48 9.74
CA GLN A 14 -12.05 1.74 9.74
C GLN A 14 -12.34 1.12 8.37
N ALA A 15 -12.10 1.85 7.28
CA ALA A 15 -12.26 1.32 5.93
C ALA A 15 -11.30 0.17 5.66
N LYS A 16 -10.06 0.26 6.13
CA LYS A 16 -9.09 -0.85 6.04
C LYS A 16 -9.60 -2.09 6.78
N MET A 17 -10.13 -1.91 7.97
CA MET A 17 -10.65 -3.02 8.78
C MET A 17 -11.91 -3.63 8.17
N SER A 18 -12.86 -2.81 7.68
CA SER A 18 -14.14 -3.29 7.19
C SER A 18 -14.06 -3.85 5.77
N ILE A 19 -13.38 -3.17 4.86
CA ILE A 19 -13.30 -3.56 3.45
C ILE A 19 -12.23 -4.63 3.22
N LEU A 20 -11.04 -4.40 3.73
CA LEU A 20 -9.90 -5.31 3.55
C LEU A 20 -9.72 -6.31 4.68
N LYS A 21 -10.60 -6.28 5.67
CA LYS A 21 -10.59 -7.23 6.80
C LYS A 21 -9.26 -7.23 7.58
N LEU A 22 -8.60 -6.06 7.66
CA LEU A 22 -7.37 -5.95 8.43
C LEU A 22 -7.65 -6.12 9.92
N PRO A 23 -6.83 -6.95 10.63
CA PRO A 23 -6.95 -7.05 12.08
C PRO A 23 -6.67 -5.73 12.76
N LYS A 24 -7.52 -5.34 13.68
CA LYS A 24 -7.35 -4.11 14.47
C LYS A 24 -6.00 -4.05 15.17
N LYS A 25 -5.48 -5.19 15.63
CA LYS A 25 -4.17 -5.31 16.29
C LYS A 25 -3.03 -4.81 15.41
N ILE A 26 -3.05 -5.07 14.11
CA ILE A 26 -1.99 -4.64 13.19
C ILE A 26 -1.95 -3.12 13.15
N ILE A 27 -3.11 -2.47 13.00
CA ILE A 27 -3.19 -1.02 12.94
C ILE A 27 -2.81 -0.39 14.28
N GLN A 28 -3.26 -0.97 15.38
CA GLN A 28 -2.94 -0.46 16.73
C GLN A 28 -1.46 -0.59 17.05
N LYS A 29 -0.84 -1.72 16.72
CA LYS A 29 0.56 -2.00 17.07
C LYS A 29 1.55 -1.32 16.12
N HIS A 30 1.29 -1.34 14.82
CA HIS A 30 2.24 -0.91 13.79
C HIS A 30 1.82 0.37 13.06
N GLY A 31 0.55 0.76 13.18
CA GLY A 31 -0.03 1.88 12.44
C GLY A 31 -0.42 1.50 11.01
N ALA A 32 -1.17 2.39 10.38
CA ALA A 32 -1.64 2.18 9.01
C ALA A 32 -0.49 2.25 7.99
N VAL A 33 0.53 3.06 8.26
CA VAL A 33 1.71 3.19 7.39
C VAL A 33 2.82 2.31 7.98
N SER A 34 2.87 1.06 7.54
CA SER A 34 3.82 0.06 8.05
C SER A 34 3.90 -1.12 7.07
N ILE A 35 5.00 -1.88 7.18
CA ILE A 35 5.18 -3.12 6.42
C ILE A 35 4.03 -4.08 6.72
N GLN A 36 3.69 -4.23 8.00
CA GLN A 36 2.67 -5.17 8.47
C GLN A 36 1.29 -4.82 7.89
N CYS A 37 0.93 -3.55 7.91
CA CYS A 37 -0.34 -3.10 7.35
C CYS A 37 -0.37 -3.31 5.83
N CYS A 38 0.71 -2.93 5.14
CA CYS A 38 0.82 -3.07 3.69
C CYS A 38 0.72 -4.54 3.25
N LEU A 39 1.42 -5.43 3.96
CA LEU A 39 1.40 -6.87 3.70
C LEU A 39 0.00 -7.45 3.91
N SER A 40 -0.65 -7.08 5.01
CA SER A 40 -2.01 -7.53 5.31
C SER A 40 -3.00 -7.04 4.24
N MET A 41 -2.84 -5.80 3.78
CA MET A 41 -3.68 -5.22 2.72
C MET A 41 -3.58 -6.04 1.43
N VAL A 42 -2.37 -6.33 0.95
CA VAL A 42 -2.20 -7.03 -0.33
C VAL A 42 -2.64 -8.50 -0.25
N ASN A 43 -2.40 -9.16 0.87
CA ASN A 43 -2.84 -10.54 1.08
C ASN A 43 -4.36 -10.63 1.16
N ASN A 44 -5.00 -9.73 1.88
CA ASN A 44 -6.45 -9.73 2.02
C ASN A 44 -7.14 -9.31 0.72
N LEU A 45 -6.55 -8.35 -0.02
CA LEU A 45 -7.05 -7.99 -1.34
C LEU A 45 -7.02 -9.19 -2.29
N SER A 46 -5.95 -9.96 -2.26
CA SER A 46 -5.82 -11.18 -3.06
C SER A 46 -6.93 -12.18 -2.78
N LYS A 47 -7.27 -12.36 -1.51
CA LYS A 47 -8.36 -13.26 -1.10
C LYS A 47 -9.73 -12.75 -1.58
N ILE A 48 -9.97 -11.45 -1.46
CA ILE A 48 -11.25 -10.82 -1.83
C ILE A 48 -11.44 -10.81 -3.34
N SER A 49 -10.42 -10.37 -4.07
CA SER A 49 -10.51 -10.20 -5.52
C SER A 49 -10.28 -11.48 -6.32
N LYS A 50 -9.60 -12.45 -5.72
CA LYS A 50 -9.15 -13.69 -6.37
C LYS A 50 -8.26 -13.42 -7.58
N SER A 51 -7.65 -12.24 -7.63
CA SER A 51 -6.73 -11.86 -8.70
C SER A 51 -5.34 -12.38 -8.41
N LYS A 52 -4.65 -12.84 -9.45
CA LYS A 52 -3.27 -13.32 -9.34
C LYS A 52 -2.31 -12.18 -8.98
N MET A 53 -2.48 -11.02 -9.61
CA MET A 53 -1.66 -9.84 -9.38
C MET A 53 -2.41 -8.82 -8.54
N CYS A 54 -1.89 -8.49 -7.37
CA CYS A 54 -2.45 -7.49 -6.46
C CYS A 54 -1.39 -6.50 -6.03
N VAL A 55 -1.81 -5.26 -5.81
CA VAL A 55 -0.93 -4.18 -5.32
C VAL A 55 -1.62 -3.47 -4.16
N SER A 56 -0.88 -3.22 -3.10
CA SER A 56 -1.33 -2.38 -1.99
C SER A 56 -0.36 -1.23 -1.78
N ILE A 57 -0.88 -0.08 -1.38
CA ILE A 57 -0.09 1.11 -1.12
C ILE A 57 -0.60 1.75 0.17
N THR A 58 0.32 2.04 1.08
CA THR A 58 0.03 2.84 2.26
C THR A 58 1.19 3.79 2.52
N GLY A 59 0.90 5.06 2.76
CA GLY A 59 1.96 6.05 2.88
C GLY A 59 1.46 7.41 3.34
N ILE A 60 2.40 8.34 3.43
CA ILE A 60 2.17 9.72 3.86
C ILE A 60 2.58 10.64 2.72
N ALA A 61 1.59 11.07 1.93
CA ALA A 61 1.82 11.96 0.80
C ALA A 61 1.99 13.42 1.22
N GLY A 62 1.54 13.78 2.42
CA GLY A 62 1.59 15.14 2.91
C GLY A 62 0.47 16.03 2.37
N PRO A 63 0.55 17.32 2.66
CA PRO A 63 1.58 18.02 3.45
C PRO A 63 1.57 17.69 4.94
N LYS A 64 0.45 17.21 5.46
CA LYS A 64 0.30 16.86 6.88
C LYS A 64 0.42 15.34 7.09
N GLY A 65 0.45 14.91 8.36
CA GLY A 65 0.41 13.52 8.74
C GLY A 65 1.76 12.88 9.02
N GLY A 66 2.86 13.58 8.69
CA GLY A 66 4.19 13.06 8.94
C GLY A 66 4.61 13.22 10.39
N THR A 67 5.43 12.29 10.87
CA THR A 67 6.09 12.33 12.16
C THR A 67 7.58 12.12 11.97
N LYS A 68 8.36 12.24 13.05
CA LYS A 68 9.81 12.00 12.99
C LYS A 68 10.14 10.57 12.55
N GLN A 69 9.37 9.60 13.06
CA GLN A 69 9.57 8.18 12.76
C GLN A 69 8.96 7.79 11.41
N LYS A 70 7.88 8.46 11.02
CA LYS A 70 7.17 8.21 9.76
C LYS A 70 6.96 9.54 9.03
N PRO A 71 8.02 10.05 8.37
CA PRO A 71 7.95 11.37 7.73
C PRO A 71 7.14 11.36 6.44
N VAL A 72 6.72 12.54 6.01
CA VAL A 72 6.10 12.71 4.69
C VAL A 72 7.03 12.16 3.61
N GLY A 73 6.48 11.39 2.69
CA GLY A 73 7.23 10.69 1.65
C GLY A 73 7.49 9.23 1.95
N LEU A 74 7.21 8.78 3.18
CA LEU A 74 7.29 7.35 3.52
C LEU A 74 6.12 6.62 2.89
N VAL A 75 6.42 5.64 2.04
CA VAL A 75 5.41 4.86 1.31
C VAL A 75 5.83 3.40 1.27
N TYR A 76 4.91 2.53 1.66
CA TYR A 76 5.05 1.08 1.51
C TYR A 76 4.21 0.62 0.33
N ILE A 77 4.80 -0.22 -0.52
CA ILE A 77 4.13 -0.78 -1.70
C ILE A 77 4.24 -2.30 -1.62
N GLY A 78 3.10 -2.98 -1.57
CA GLY A 78 3.04 -4.43 -1.60
C GLY A 78 2.64 -4.91 -2.98
N VAL A 79 3.32 -5.93 -3.49
CA VAL A 79 2.98 -6.57 -4.76
C VAL A 79 2.92 -8.06 -4.53
N LYS A 80 1.81 -8.66 -4.92
CA LYS A 80 1.60 -10.11 -4.82
C LYS A 80 1.29 -10.65 -6.22
N ASN A 81 2.10 -11.62 -6.65
CA ASN A 81 1.90 -12.36 -7.89
C ASN A 81 1.79 -13.85 -7.56
N GLY A 82 0.55 -14.35 -7.55
CA GLY A 82 0.29 -15.71 -7.11
C GLY A 82 0.67 -15.90 -5.65
N LYS A 83 1.63 -16.77 -5.38
CA LYS A 83 2.12 -17.03 -4.01
C LYS A 83 3.27 -16.12 -3.59
N LYS A 84 3.89 -15.42 -4.55
CA LYS A 84 5.04 -14.56 -4.28
C LYS A 84 4.57 -13.18 -3.85
N THR A 85 5.02 -12.72 -2.69
CA THR A 85 4.67 -11.40 -2.16
C THR A 85 5.93 -10.66 -1.76
N ILE A 86 6.01 -9.39 -2.17
CA ILE A 86 7.07 -8.48 -1.73
C ILE A 86 6.45 -7.20 -1.18
N VAL A 87 7.14 -6.58 -0.22
CA VAL A 87 6.79 -5.24 0.28
C VAL A 87 8.03 -4.36 0.16
N SER A 88 7.87 -3.23 -0.52
CA SER A 88 8.92 -2.25 -0.73
C SER A 88 8.69 -1.05 0.19
N LYS A 89 9.71 -0.70 0.97
CA LYS A 89 9.71 0.52 1.78
C LYS A 89 10.42 1.62 1.01
N ASN A 90 9.77 2.75 0.84
CA ASN A 90 10.30 3.87 0.07
C ASN A 90 10.23 5.16 0.90
N GLN A 91 11.29 5.96 0.82
CA GLN A 91 11.32 7.30 1.37
C GLN A 91 11.54 8.28 0.22
N PHE A 92 10.45 8.77 -0.34
CA PHE A 92 10.52 9.72 -1.44
C PHE A 92 10.83 11.12 -0.91
N LYS A 93 11.54 11.92 -1.72
CA LYS A 93 11.82 13.32 -1.38
C LYS A 93 10.51 14.09 -1.27
N ASN A 94 10.39 14.91 -0.23
CA ASN A 94 9.20 15.74 -0.03
C ASN A 94 9.26 16.97 -0.92
N LYS A 95 8.84 16.82 -2.18
CA LYS A 95 8.65 17.91 -3.15
C LYS A 95 7.17 18.21 -3.35
N GLY A 96 6.35 17.92 -2.34
CA GLY A 96 4.91 18.11 -2.37
C GLY A 96 4.15 16.80 -2.61
N ARG A 97 2.87 16.84 -2.28
CA ARG A 97 1.97 15.68 -2.36
C ARG A 97 1.93 15.07 -3.77
N SER A 98 1.78 15.90 -4.79
CA SER A 98 1.71 15.45 -6.19
C SER A 98 2.98 14.73 -6.61
N SER A 99 4.16 15.24 -6.22
CA SER A 99 5.45 14.61 -6.51
C SER A 99 5.56 13.23 -5.87
N ILE A 100 5.13 13.11 -4.61
CA ILE A 100 5.16 11.82 -3.88
C ILE A 100 4.19 10.82 -4.52
N GLN A 101 3.00 11.26 -4.90
CA GLN A 101 2.02 10.41 -5.59
C GLN A 101 2.57 9.89 -6.93
N LYS A 102 3.20 10.76 -7.73
CA LYS A 102 3.80 10.36 -9.01
C LYS A 102 4.95 9.38 -8.82
N ALA A 103 5.82 9.63 -7.84
CA ALA A 103 6.93 8.72 -7.51
C ALA A 103 6.40 7.35 -7.07
N THR A 104 5.32 7.34 -6.30
CA THR A 104 4.67 6.11 -5.83
C THR A 104 4.13 5.29 -7.00
N VAL A 105 3.42 5.93 -7.93
CA VAL A 105 2.86 5.25 -9.12
C VAL A 105 3.99 4.65 -9.95
N LYS A 106 5.03 5.43 -10.21
CA LYS A 106 6.19 4.97 -11.00
C LYS A 106 6.85 3.76 -10.35
N LYS A 107 7.08 3.81 -9.04
CA LYS A 107 7.69 2.70 -8.30
C LYS A 107 6.80 1.46 -8.31
N ALA A 108 5.49 1.63 -8.11
CA ALA A 108 4.54 0.52 -8.14
C ALA A 108 4.54 -0.18 -9.50
N LEU A 109 4.53 0.58 -10.59
CA LEU A 109 4.58 0.02 -11.94
C LEU A 109 5.88 -0.76 -12.19
N ASN A 110 7.01 -0.23 -11.74
CA ASN A 110 8.31 -0.93 -11.87
C ASN A 110 8.31 -2.24 -11.07
N LEU A 111 7.74 -2.24 -9.87
CA LEU A 111 7.65 -3.46 -9.05
C LEU A 111 6.74 -4.50 -9.70
N ILE A 112 5.64 -4.09 -10.29
CA ILE A 112 4.74 -4.99 -11.03
C ILE A 112 5.49 -5.62 -12.21
N LEU A 113 6.20 -4.82 -13.00
CA LEU A 113 6.95 -5.31 -14.15
C LEU A 113 8.00 -6.34 -13.76
N LYS A 114 8.68 -6.14 -12.62
CA LYS A 114 9.67 -7.10 -12.12
C LYS A 114 9.05 -8.42 -11.66
N GLN A 115 7.74 -8.44 -11.34
CA GLN A 115 7.05 -9.65 -10.92
C GLN A 115 6.43 -10.42 -12.09
N LEU A 116 6.39 -9.83 -13.25
CA LEU A 116 5.93 -10.50 -14.47
C LEU A 116 7.05 -11.38 -15.03
#